data_02b1d9b23127c56f4f0ee0f1370eb26a
#
_entry.id   02b1d9b23127c56f4f0ee0f1370eb26a
#
_cell.length_a   1.000
_cell.length_b   1.000
_cell.length_c   1.000
_cell.angle_alpha   90.00
_cell.angle_beta   90.00
_cell.angle_gamma   90.00
#
_symmetry.space_group_name_H-M   'P 1'
#
loop_
_entity.id
_entity.type
_entity.pdbx_description
1 polymer ?
#
loop_
_entity_poly.entity_id
_entity_poly.type
_entity_poly.pdbx_seq_one_letter_code
_entity_poly.pdbx_strand_id
1 'polypeptide(L)'
;MRHNSLISQLVLAPVCGHQAHDTGAAEPTALSSLALAAYGQPEAACQAAEWLAVTQATDGSVSVRRNTDGPRWPTSLSVLAWHVVDPVGFAEQIERAVKWMLSIRGKTAPRSSEIRHDSTLTAWPWVAGTHAWIEPTALHVLALKATGYGDHSRAHHGKGSLIDCV
;
A
#
# COMPACT_ATOMS: atom_id res chain seq x y z
N MET A 1 -29.52 -6.25 -0.49
CA MET A 1 -29.70 -5.78 0.90
C MET A 1 -28.45 -5.93 1.81
N ARG A 2 -27.64 -7.02 1.74
CA ARG A 2 -26.43 -7.18 2.62
C ARG A 2 -25.32 -6.15 2.37
N HIS A 3 -25.09 -5.71 1.12
CA HIS A 3 -24.03 -4.73 0.81
C HIS A 3 -24.25 -3.37 1.49
N ASN A 4 -25.48 -2.85 1.51
CA ASN A 4 -25.76 -1.57 2.18
C ASN A 4 -25.49 -1.62 3.69
N SER A 5 -25.68 -2.78 4.33
CA SER A 5 -25.38 -2.96 5.76
C SER A 5 -23.88 -2.89 6.05
N LEU A 6 -23.01 -3.48 5.20
CA LEU A 6 -21.55 -3.42 5.37
C LEU A 6 -20.99 -2.03 5.15
N ILE A 7 -21.43 -1.32 4.10
CA ILE A 7 -21.03 0.06 3.86
C ILE A 7 -21.47 0.96 5.02
N SER A 8 -22.69 0.81 5.52
CA SER A 8 -23.16 1.59 6.68
C SER A 8 -22.29 1.35 7.93
N GLN A 9 -21.80 0.12 8.14
CA GLN A 9 -20.86 -0.16 9.24
C GLN A 9 -19.51 0.50 9.03
N LEU A 10 -18.96 0.47 7.81
CA LEU A 10 -17.72 1.16 7.48
C LEU A 10 -17.85 2.69 7.62
N VAL A 11 -18.99 3.28 7.26
CA VAL A 11 -19.24 4.72 7.45
C VAL A 11 -19.18 5.10 8.93
N LEU A 12 -19.72 4.25 9.82
CA LEU A 12 -19.72 4.49 11.28
C LEU A 12 -18.33 4.26 11.91
N ALA A 13 -17.50 3.41 11.33
CA ALA A 13 -16.18 3.06 11.84
C ALA A 13 -15.19 2.89 10.66
N PRO A 14 -14.77 4.01 10.02
CA PRO A 14 -13.93 3.93 8.82
C PRO A 14 -12.49 3.48 9.09
N VAL A 15 -12.00 3.63 10.31
CA VAL A 15 -10.70 3.10 10.76
C VAL A 15 -10.90 1.67 11.22
N CYS A 16 -10.28 0.72 10.50
CA CYS A 16 -10.46 -0.70 10.70
C CYS A 16 -9.22 -1.37 11.27
N GLY A 17 -9.43 -2.36 12.15
CA GLY A 17 -8.42 -3.32 12.58
C GLY A 17 -8.59 -4.68 11.89
N HIS A 18 -7.74 -5.65 12.20
CA HIS A 18 -7.82 -7.01 11.66
C HIS A 18 -8.91 -7.86 12.33
N GLN A 19 -9.36 -7.46 13.52
CA GLN A 19 -10.39 -8.14 14.30
C GLN A 19 -11.36 -7.13 14.90
N ALA A 20 -12.53 -7.59 15.31
CA ALA A 20 -13.50 -6.78 16.05
C ALA A 20 -12.85 -6.24 17.34
N HIS A 21 -13.07 -4.95 17.62
CA HIS A 21 -12.50 -4.23 18.77
C HIS A 21 -10.96 -4.07 18.76
N ASP A 22 -10.29 -4.39 17.64
CA ASP A 22 -8.87 -4.14 17.48
C ASP A 22 -8.59 -2.64 17.26
N THR A 23 -7.37 -2.21 17.57
CA THR A 23 -6.89 -0.88 17.19
C THR A 23 -6.73 -0.80 15.66
N GLY A 24 -6.87 0.38 15.09
CA GLY A 24 -6.72 0.56 13.65
C GLY A 24 -5.40 -0.01 13.11
N ALA A 25 -5.49 -0.60 11.91
CA ALA A 25 -4.35 -1.11 11.16
C ALA A 25 -4.36 -0.54 9.74
N ALA A 26 -3.18 -0.30 9.16
CA ALA A 26 -3.06 0.47 7.93
C ALA A 26 -3.70 -0.24 6.73
N GLU A 27 -3.50 -1.55 6.57
CA GLU A 27 -4.09 -2.31 5.47
C GLU A 27 -5.63 -2.25 5.47
N PRO A 28 -6.33 -2.71 6.53
CA PRO A 28 -7.79 -2.71 6.51
C PRO A 28 -8.36 -1.29 6.46
N THR A 29 -7.67 -0.29 7.03
CA THR A 29 -8.09 1.11 6.95
C THR A 29 -7.94 1.68 5.54
N ALA A 30 -6.85 1.37 4.83
CA ALA A 30 -6.67 1.78 3.44
C ALA A 30 -7.72 1.12 2.52
N LEU A 31 -8.01 -0.16 2.70
CA LEU A 31 -9.06 -0.87 1.97
C LEU A 31 -10.46 -0.31 2.30
N SER A 32 -10.72 0.06 3.56
CA SER A 32 -11.96 0.74 3.96
C SER A 32 -12.09 2.08 3.25
N SER A 33 -11.04 2.91 3.24
CA SER A 33 -10.99 4.20 2.55
C SER A 33 -11.32 4.07 1.06
N LEU A 34 -10.68 3.13 0.38
CA LEU A 34 -10.91 2.84 -1.04
C LEU A 34 -12.35 2.36 -1.30
N ALA A 35 -12.86 1.47 -0.47
CA ALA A 35 -14.23 0.98 -0.58
C ALA A 35 -15.25 2.10 -0.36
N LEU A 36 -15.07 2.91 0.68
CA LEU A 36 -15.96 4.04 0.98
C LEU A 36 -15.97 5.06 -0.15
N ALA A 37 -14.80 5.39 -0.73
CA ALA A 37 -14.72 6.27 -1.89
C ALA A 37 -15.48 5.70 -3.09
N ALA A 38 -15.30 4.41 -3.39
CA ALA A 38 -15.99 3.72 -4.49
C ALA A 38 -17.51 3.66 -4.32
N TYR A 39 -18.00 3.67 -3.08
CA TYR A 39 -19.44 3.69 -2.77
C TYR A 39 -20.01 5.09 -2.48
N GLY A 40 -19.28 6.15 -2.86
CA GLY A 40 -19.76 7.53 -2.74
C GLY A 40 -19.94 8.02 -1.31
N GLN A 41 -19.04 7.61 -0.41
CA GLN A 41 -18.98 8.03 1.00
C GLN A 41 -17.72 8.86 1.28
N PRO A 42 -17.59 10.07 0.66
CA PRO A 42 -16.33 10.81 0.65
C PRO A 42 -15.85 11.24 2.05
N GLU A 43 -16.77 11.61 2.96
CA GLU A 43 -16.40 12.07 4.29
C GLU A 43 -15.77 10.93 5.13
N ALA A 44 -16.38 9.75 5.09
CA ALA A 44 -15.85 8.58 5.80
C ALA A 44 -14.57 8.05 5.15
N ALA A 45 -14.47 8.09 3.81
CA ALA A 45 -13.24 7.76 3.09
C ALA A 45 -12.09 8.70 3.49
N CYS A 46 -12.36 10.01 3.62
CA CYS A 46 -11.40 11.01 4.05
C CYS A 46 -10.93 10.75 5.49
N GLN A 47 -11.83 10.47 6.42
CA GLN A 47 -11.47 10.14 7.81
C GLN A 47 -10.49 8.94 7.88
N ALA A 48 -10.73 7.89 7.09
CA ALA A 48 -9.81 6.76 7.00
C ALA A 48 -8.44 7.17 6.41
N ALA A 49 -8.44 8.00 5.35
CA ALA A 49 -7.23 8.52 4.72
C ALA A 49 -6.42 9.44 5.67
N GLU A 50 -7.08 10.29 6.44
CA GLU A 50 -6.45 11.14 7.47
C GLU A 50 -5.79 10.29 8.56
N TRP A 51 -6.44 9.21 9.01
CA TRP A 51 -5.84 8.28 9.97
C TRP A 51 -4.55 7.66 9.42
N LEU A 52 -4.51 7.28 8.13
CA LEU A 52 -3.29 6.81 7.48
C LEU A 52 -2.22 7.90 7.44
N ALA A 53 -2.59 9.15 7.19
CA ALA A 53 -1.65 10.27 7.15
C ALA A 53 -0.98 10.52 8.52
N VAL A 54 -1.73 10.47 9.63
CA VAL A 54 -1.14 10.58 10.97
C VAL A 54 -0.40 9.32 11.42
N THR A 55 -0.50 8.22 10.69
CA THR A 55 0.26 6.99 10.91
C THR A 55 1.58 6.99 10.13
N GLN A 56 1.72 7.88 9.14
CA GLN A 56 2.92 7.98 8.30
C GLN A 56 4.14 8.38 9.14
N ALA A 57 5.22 7.61 9.02
CA ALA A 57 6.49 7.87 9.68
C ALA A 57 7.27 9.02 9.02
N THR A 58 8.31 9.50 9.69
CA THR A 58 9.16 10.59 9.19
C THR A 58 9.89 10.25 7.89
N ASP A 59 10.18 8.97 7.66
CA ASP A 59 10.79 8.47 6.41
C ASP A 59 9.80 8.37 5.24
N GLY A 60 8.52 8.65 5.48
CA GLY A 60 7.44 8.57 4.49
C GLY A 60 6.72 7.24 4.42
N SER A 61 7.16 6.22 5.13
CA SER A 61 6.51 4.91 5.18
C SER A 61 5.29 4.88 6.10
N VAL A 62 4.40 3.91 5.87
CA VAL A 62 3.27 3.62 6.75
C VAL A 62 3.42 2.22 7.31
N SER A 63 3.50 2.10 8.64
CA SER A 63 3.59 0.82 9.33
C SER A 63 2.24 0.12 9.37
N VAL A 64 2.24 -1.21 9.56
CA VAL A 64 1.02 -2.02 9.75
C VAL A 64 0.15 -1.46 10.87
N ARG A 65 0.75 -0.99 11.96
CA ARG A 65 0.07 -0.31 13.08
C ARG A 65 0.79 0.99 13.42
N ARG A 66 0.02 1.94 13.94
CA ARG A 66 0.56 3.22 14.39
C ARG A 66 1.60 3.02 15.51
N ASN A 67 2.70 3.79 15.45
CA ASN A 67 3.78 3.80 16.44
C ASN A 67 4.46 2.43 16.65
N THR A 68 4.51 1.59 15.60
CA THR A 68 5.24 0.32 15.65
C THR A 68 6.36 0.30 14.62
N ASP A 69 7.48 -0.33 14.98
CA ASP A 69 8.57 -0.69 14.05
C ASP A 69 8.23 -1.97 13.28
N GLY A 70 7.03 -2.02 12.70
CA GLY A 70 6.55 -3.17 11.97
C GLY A 70 6.88 -3.14 10.49
N PRO A 71 6.43 -4.14 9.74
CA PRO A 71 6.47 -4.15 8.30
C PRO A 71 5.79 -2.89 7.73
N ARG A 72 6.35 -2.36 6.64
CA ARG A 72 5.92 -1.07 6.06
C ARG A 72 5.33 -1.19 4.66
N TRP A 73 5.03 -2.40 4.23
CA TRP A 73 4.39 -2.67 2.94
C TRP A 73 3.01 -1.98 2.75
N PRO A 74 2.21 -1.67 3.82
CA PRO A 74 0.95 -0.96 3.63
C PRO A 74 1.10 0.46 3.09
N THR A 75 2.34 0.98 2.99
CA THR A 75 2.62 2.28 2.38
C THR A 75 2.02 2.41 0.98
N SER A 76 2.10 1.37 0.15
CA SER A 76 1.52 1.38 -1.19
C SER A 76 -0.01 1.47 -1.20
N LEU A 77 -0.68 0.77 -0.28
CA LEU A 77 -2.13 0.87 -0.12
C LEU A 77 -2.55 2.25 0.39
N SER A 78 -1.78 2.84 1.31
CA SER A 78 -2.02 4.19 1.80
C SER A 78 -1.90 5.22 0.68
N VAL A 79 -0.89 5.10 -0.19
CA VAL A 79 -0.75 5.95 -1.39
C VAL A 79 -1.97 5.83 -2.30
N LEU A 80 -2.47 4.63 -2.54
CA LEU A 80 -3.67 4.41 -3.36
C LEU A 80 -4.90 5.06 -2.72
N ALA A 81 -5.08 4.94 -1.40
CA ALA A 81 -6.18 5.56 -0.67
C ALA A 81 -6.12 7.09 -0.77
N TRP A 82 -4.97 7.70 -0.47
CA TRP A 82 -4.79 9.15 -0.58
C TRP A 82 -5.02 9.66 -2.01
N HIS A 83 -4.49 8.94 -3.00
CA HIS A 83 -4.65 9.33 -4.41
C HIS A 83 -6.12 9.30 -4.87
N VAL A 84 -6.90 8.32 -4.41
CA VAL A 84 -8.31 8.18 -4.78
C VAL A 84 -9.20 9.18 -4.04
N VAL A 85 -8.90 9.48 -2.77
CA VAL A 85 -9.75 10.33 -1.92
C VAL A 85 -9.51 11.81 -2.21
N ASP A 86 -8.28 12.26 -2.12
CA ASP A 86 -7.90 13.66 -2.39
C ASP A 86 -6.40 13.75 -2.75
N PRO A 87 -6.02 13.61 -4.02
CA PRO A 87 -4.63 13.64 -4.44
C PRO A 87 -3.94 15.00 -4.21
N VAL A 88 -4.71 16.08 -4.08
CA VAL A 88 -4.17 17.42 -3.83
C VAL A 88 -3.98 17.63 -2.32
N GLY A 89 -4.97 17.31 -1.52
CA GLY A 89 -4.91 17.45 -0.06
C GLY A 89 -3.84 16.55 0.58
N PHE A 90 -3.60 15.37 0.03
CA PHE A 90 -2.56 14.42 0.50
C PHE A 90 -1.28 14.44 -0.35
N ALA A 91 -1.02 15.50 -1.14
CA ALA A 91 0.13 15.55 -2.05
C ALA A 91 1.48 15.34 -1.33
N GLU A 92 1.67 15.96 -0.17
CA GLU A 92 2.90 15.81 0.62
C GLU A 92 3.08 14.37 1.13
N GLN A 93 2.03 13.74 1.64
CA GLN A 93 2.05 12.35 2.12
C GLN A 93 2.37 11.40 0.98
N ILE A 94 1.75 11.59 -0.18
CA ILE A 94 2.00 10.80 -1.40
C ILE A 94 3.45 10.94 -1.84
N GLU A 95 3.98 12.16 -1.93
CA GLU A 95 5.36 12.40 -2.36
C GLU A 95 6.37 11.72 -1.44
N ARG A 96 6.22 11.86 -0.13
CA ARG A 96 7.08 11.21 0.86
C ARG A 96 7.01 9.69 0.79
N ALA A 97 5.81 9.14 0.65
CA ALA A 97 5.59 7.71 0.52
C ALA A 97 6.21 7.16 -0.78
N VAL A 98 6.03 7.85 -1.91
CA VAL A 98 6.63 7.47 -3.20
C VAL A 98 8.17 7.48 -3.12
N LYS A 99 8.78 8.50 -2.51
CA LYS A 99 10.24 8.53 -2.28
C LYS A 99 10.70 7.29 -1.50
N TRP A 100 9.99 6.95 -0.42
CA TRP A 100 10.28 5.75 0.36
C TRP A 100 10.11 4.47 -0.49
N MET A 101 9.01 4.32 -1.21
CA MET A 101 8.75 3.16 -2.08
C MET A 101 9.85 2.96 -3.12
N LEU A 102 10.37 4.04 -3.71
CA LEU A 102 11.44 3.98 -4.69
C LEU A 102 12.80 3.61 -4.08
N SER A 103 13.01 3.86 -2.78
CA SER A 103 14.25 3.53 -2.07
C SER A 103 14.32 2.07 -1.60
N ILE A 104 13.18 1.43 -1.31
CA ILE A 104 13.13 0.06 -0.76
C ILE A 104 13.35 -0.99 -1.86
N ARG A 105 14.14 -2.01 -1.51
CA ARG A 105 14.48 -3.12 -2.42
C ARG A 105 14.38 -4.44 -1.68
N GLY A 106 13.80 -5.44 -2.32
CA GLY A 106 13.91 -6.83 -1.90
C GLY A 106 15.32 -7.37 -2.16
N LYS A 107 15.73 -8.35 -1.37
CA LYS A 107 16.95 -9.10 -1.65
C LYS A 107 16.81 -9.87 -2.95
N THR A 108 17.87 -9.87 -3.73
CA THR A 108 18.00 -10.70 -4.93
C THR A 108 18.88 -11.90 -4.62
N ALA A 109 18.75 -12.97 -5.41
CA ALA A 109 19.62 -14.12 -5.36
C ALA A 109 20.16 -14.42 -6.77
N PRO A 110 21.34 -15.03 -6.91
CA PRO A 110 21.80 -15.53 -8.20
C PRO A 110 20.78 -16.45 -8.84
N ARG A 111 20.67 -16.40 -10.15
CA ARG A 111 19.78 -17.31 -10.90
C ARG A 111 20.20 -18.76 -10.67
N SER A 112 19.24 -19.60 -10.38
CA SER A 112 19.44 -21.04 -10.14
C SER A 112 18.38 -21.83 -10.91
N SER A 113 18.71 -23.03 -11.36
CA SER A 113 17.76 -23.94 -12.01
C SER A 113 16.64 -24.44 -11.07
N GLU A 114 16.83 -24.30 -9.77
CA GLU A 114 15.84 -24.67 -8.74
C GLU A 114 14.81 -23.57 -8.50
N ILE A 115 15.12 -22.32 -8.90
CA ILE A 115 14.23 -21.17 -8.75
C ILE A 115 13.56 -20.90 -10.10
N ARG A 116 12.24 -21.08 -10.17
CA ARG A 116 11.46 -20.99 -11.41
C ARG A 116 11.26 -19.58 -11.93
N HIS A 117 11.35 -18.56 -11.07
CA HIS A 117 11.24 -17.14 -11.42
C HIS A 117 12.60 -16.44 -11.41
N ASP A 118 12.72 -15.30 -12.06
CA ASP A 118 13.95 -14.51 -12.06
C ASP A 118 14.24 -13.87 -10.71
N SER A 119 15.01 -14.56 -9.89
CA SER A 119 15.45 -14.10 -8.55
C SER A 119 16.42 -12.91 -8.58
N THR A 120 16.89 -12.47 -9.76
CA THR A 120 17.76 -11.30 -9.92
C THR A 120 16.98 -9.99 -10.04
N LEU A 121 15.67 -10.05 -10.30
CA LEU A 121 14.82 -8.88 -10.43
C LEU A 121 14.58 -8.23 -9.06
N THR A 122 14.83 -6.93 -9.00
CA THR A 122 14.62 -6.15 -7.80
C THR A 122 13.16 -5.72 -7.70
N ALA A 123 12.44 -6.25 -6.75
CA ALA A 123 11.04 -5.93 -6.48
C ALA A 123 10.82 -5.58 -5.00
N TRP A 124 9.61 -5.61 -4.48
CA TRP A 124 9.29 -5.16 -3.13
C TRP A 124 9.02 -6.31 -2.17
N PRO A 125 9.62 -6.26 -0.96
CA PRO A 125 9.41 -7.25 0.08
C PRO A 125 8.24 -6.87 1.00
N TRP A 126 7.72 -7.83 1.77
CA TRP A 126 6.85 -7.59 2.91
C TRP A 126 7.56 -6.85 4.04
N VAL A 127 8.80 -7.26 4.30
CA VAL A 127 9.66 -6.72 5.36
C VAL A 127 10.99 -6.29 4.74
N ALA A 128 11.47 -5.10 5.11
CA ALA A 128 12.77 -4.62 4.65
C ALA A 128 13.89 -5.64 4.92
N GLY A 129 14.76 -5.83 3.93
CA GLY A 129 15.86 -6.78 4.03
C GLY A 129 15.49 -8.25 3.81
N THR A 130 14.27 -8.56 3.36
CA THR A 130 13.84 -9.90 2.91
C THR A 130 13.71 -9.96 1.39
N HIS A 131 13.39 -11.14 0.85
CA HIS A 131 13.13 -11.32 -0.58
C HIS A 131 11.86 -10.60 -1.05
N ALA A 132 11.80 -10.27 -2.33
CA ALA A 132 10.61 -9.71 -2.96
C ALA A 132 9.47 -10.75 -3.04
N TRP A 133 8.23 -10.26 -3.02
CA TRP A 133 7.02 -11.08 -3.16
C TRP A 133 6.07 -10.47 -4.18
N ILE A 134 5.21 -11.30 -4.77
CA ILE A 134 4.27 -10.88 -5.81
C ILE A 134 3.33 -9.79 -5.30
N GLU A 135 2.66 -10.02 -4.19
CA GLU A 135 1.62 -9.11 -3.69
C GLU A 135 2.15 -7.71 -3.33
N PRO A 136 3.17 -7.54 -2.45
CA PRO A 136 3.69 -6.20 -2.19
C PRO A 136 4.26 -5.55 -3.46
N THR A 137 4.85 -6.33 -4.38
CA THR A 137 5.33 -5.81 -5.65
C THR A 137 4.18 -5.26 -6.51
N ALA A 138 3.08 -6.00 -6.64
CA ALA A 138 1.92 -5.58 -7.41
C ALA A 138 1.31 -4.29 -6.83
N LEU A 139 1.14 -4.20 -5.51
CA LEU A 139 0.60 -3.02 -4.85
C LEU A 139 1.49 -1.79 -5.03
N HIS A 140 2.82 -1.95 -4.93
CA HIS A 140 3.76 -0.86 -5.18
C HIS A 140 3.73 -0.39 -6.64
N VAL A 141 3.68 -1.31 -7.60
CA VAL A 141 3.56 -0.97 -9.04
C VAL A 141 2.26 -0.23 -9.32
N LEU A 142 1.14 -0.67 -8.73
CA LEU A 142 -0.16 0.01 -8.88
C LEU A 142 -0.11 1.43 -8.31
N ALA A 143 0.44 1.62 -7.11
CA ALA A 143 0.56 2.92 -6.48
C ALA A 143 1.48 3.87 -7.28
N LEU A 144 2.62 3.38 -7.75
CA LEU A 144 3.52 4.17 -8.61
C LEU A 144 2.85 4.56 -9.93
N LYS A 145 2.08 3.65 -10.53
CA LYS A 145 1.33 3.95 -11.76
C LYS A 145 0.26 5.01 -11.52
N ALA A 146 -0.51 4.91 -10.44
CA ALA A 146 -1.56 5.87 -10.09
C ALA A 146 -0.99 7.27 -9.87
N THR A 147 0.21 7.39 -9.30
CA THR A 147 0.85 8.66 -8.93
C THR A 147 1.80 9.22 -10.01
N GLY A 148 1.77 8.70 -11.24
CA GLY A 148 2.55 9.21 -12.37
C GLY A 148 3.99 8.65 -12.47
N TYR A 149 4.38 7.71 -11.61
CA TYR A 149 5.71 7.07 -11.63
C TYR A 149 5.69 5.70 -12.34
N GLY A 150 4.67 5.43 -13.16
CA GLY A 150 4.52 4.15 -13.87
C GLY A 150 5.66 3.81 -14.83
N ASP A 151 6.37 4.80 -15.34
CA ASP A 151 7.50 4.66 -16.26
C ASP A 151 8.87 4.76 -15.56
N HIS A 152 8.89 4.89 -14.24
CA HIS A 152 10.13 4.84 -13.48
C HIS A 152 10.77 3.45 -13.56
N SER A 153 12.10 3.38 -13.65
CA SER A 153 12.84 2.10 -13.81
C SER A 153 12.46 1.06 -12.74
N ARG A 154 12.22 1.49 -11.50
CA ARG A 154 11.76 0.61 -10.43
C ARG A 154 10.40 -0.02 -10.69
N ALA A 155 9.45 0.71 -11.29
CA ALA A 155 8.15 0.16 -11.66
C ALA A 155 8.30 -0.86 -12.81
N HIS A 156 9.21 -0.63 -13.76
CA HIS A 156 9.52 -1.61 -14.80
C HIS A 156 10.14 -2.90 -14.24
N HIS A 157 11.08 -2.82 -13.31
CA HIS A 157 11.64 -4.00 -12.63
C HIS A 157 10.56 -4.79 -11.89
N GLY A 158 9.65 -4.11 -11.19
CA GLY A 158 8.53 -4.74 -10.52
C GLY A 158 7.58 -5.45 -11.50
N LYS A 159 7.23 -4.80 -12.62
CA LYS A 159 6.42 -5.42 -13.69
C LYS A 159 7.10 -6.67 -14.26
N GLY A 160 8.40 -6.62 -14.54
CA GLY A 160 9.18 -7.78 -14.99
C GLY A 160 9.10 -8.93 -14.00
N SER A 161 9.27 -8.67 -12.71
CA SER A 161 9.16 -9.68 -11.65
C SER A 161 7.77 -10.34 -11.59
N LEU A 162 6.70 -9.57 -11.83
CA LEU A 162 5.33 -10.10 -11.84
C LEU A 162 5.05 -10.98 -13.07
N ILE A 163 5.57 -10.62 -14.23
CA ILE A 163 5.36 -11.37 -15.47
C ILE A 163 6.14 -12.71 -15.42
N ASP A 164 7.32 -12.73 -14.86
CA ASP A 164 8.17 -13.92 -14.78
C ASP A 164 7.65 -14.98 -13.76
N CYS A 165 6.65 -14.62 -12.95
CA CYS A 165 6.01 -15.54 -11.99
C CYS A 165 4.77 -16.26 -12.56
N VAL A 166 4.35 -15.97 -13.80
CA VAL A 166 3.20 -16.57 -14.48
C VAL A 166 3.69 -17.64 -15.45
#